data_5d50439fee3b1d54ed6d52ab5088018b
#
_entry.id   5d50439fee3b1d54ed6d52ab5088018b
#
_cell.length_a   1.000
_cell.length_b   1.000
_cell.length_c   1.000
_cell.angle_alpha   90.00
_cell.angle_beta   90.00
_cell.angle_gamma   90.00
#
_symmetry.space_group_name_H-M   'P 1'
#
loop_
_entity.id
_entity.type
_entity.pdbx_description
1 polymer ?
#
loop_
_entity_poly.entity_id
_entity_poly.type
_entity_poly.pdbx_seq_one_letter_code
_entity_poly.pdbx_strand_id
1 'polypeptide(L)' 'MPQNNEGVYKIVELVGVSPVSWEAAAKNAVETASKSLRGLRVAEVMKLDLKVDDGKVVAFRARVSVSFKVETLN' A
#
# COMPACT_ATOMS: atom_id res chain seq x y z
N MET A 1 9.88 -25.02 -14.18
CA MET A 1 9.73 -24.54 -13.63
C MET A 1 9.64 -23.67 -13.27
N PRO A 2 9.60 -23.48 -13.32
CA PRO A 2 9.55 -22.72 -13.02
C PRO A 2 9.51 -21.92 -12.28
N GLN A 3 9.91 -21.57 -12.11
CA GLN A 3 9.92 -20.90 -11.41
C GLN A 3 9.42 -19.76 -11.16
N ASN A 4 8.92 -19.59 -10.79
CA ASN A 4 8.04 -18.61 -10.45
C ASN A 4 8.50 -17.53 -9.60
N ASN A 5 9.57 -17.66 -8.94
CA ASN A 5 10.17 -16.60 -8.20
C ASN A 5 11.11 -15.81 -9.06
N GLU A 6 11.11 -16.09 -10.31
CA GLU A 6 11.78 -15.23 -11.27
C GLU A 6 10.74 -14.30 -11.84
N GLY A 7 11.02 -13.04 -11.80
CA GLY A 7 10.09 -12.10 -12.35
C GLY A 7 10.49 -10.70 -11.99
N VAL A 8 9.72 -9.77 -12.45
CA VAL A 8 9.99 -8.36 -12.19
C VAL A 8 8.78 -7.78 -11.46
N TYR A 9 9.06 -7.02 -10.44
CA TYR A 9 8.02 -6.36 -9.66
C TYR A 9 8.23 -4.86 -9.75
N LYS A 10 7.13 -4.16 -9.74
CA LYS A 10 7.15 -2.70 -9.66
C LYS A 10 6.62 -2.30 -8.30
N ILE A 11 7.19 -1.24 -7.76
CA ILE A 11 6.83 -0.77 -6.43
C ILE A 11 6.26 0.63 -6.54
N VAL A 12 5.14 0.85 -5.88
CA VAL A 12 4.49 2.15 -5.81
C VAL A 12 4.21 2.45 -4.36
N GLU A 13 4.46 3.69 -3.95
CA GLU A 13 4.19 4.12 -2.59
C GLU A 13 2.90 4.92 -2.54
N LEU A 14 2.14 4.66 -1.49
CA LEU A 14 0.86 5.31 -1.26
C LEU A 14 0.76 5.72 0.20
N VAL A 15 -0.11 6.67 0.48
CA VAL A 15 -0.44 7.03 1.86
C VAL A 15 -1.93 6.80 2.04
N GLY A 16 -2.26 5.89 2.94
CA GLY A 16 -3.65 5.69 3.32
C GLY A 16 -3.96 6.52 4.56
N VAL A 17 -5.21 6.89 4.69
CA VAL A 17 -5.67 7.72 5.81
C VAL A 17 -6.93 7.12 6.37
N SER A 18 -7.06 7.13 7.69
CA SER A 18 -8.27 6.66 8.34
C SER A 18 -8.44 7.37 9.67
N PRO A 19 -9.66 7.77 10.02
CA PRO A 19 -9.90 8.31 11.36
C PRO A 19 -9.98 7.22 12.43
N VAL A 20 -9.92 5.95 12.04
CA VAL A 20 -10.16 4.83 12.95
C VAL A 20 -8.87 4.20 13.47
N SER A 21 -7.95 3.86 12.58
CA SER A 21 -6.74 3.17 12.99
C SER A 21 -5.70 3.16 11.88
N TRP A 22 -4.47 2.82 12.24
CA TRP A 22 -3.41 2.64 11.25
C TRP A 22 -3.68 1.43 10.37
N GLU A 23 -4.23 0.38 10.93
CA GLU A 23 -4.57 -0.81 10.15
C GLU A 23 -5.60 -0.46 9.08
N ALA A 24 -6.60 0.33 9.45
CA ALA A 24 -7.61 0.76 8.49
C ALA A 24 -6.98 1.66 7.44
N ALA A 25 -6.05 2.52 7.83
CA ALA A 25 -5.36 3.40 6.88
C ALA A 25 -4.58 2.57 5.87
N ALA A 26 -3.82 1.59 6.34
CA ALA A 26 -3.03 0.74 5.45
C ALA A 26 -3.93 -0.07 4.52
N LYS A 27 -5.00 -0.63 5.06
CA LYS A 27 -5.95 -1.40 4.27
C LYS A 27 -6.58 -0.54 3.19
N ASN A 28 -6.96 0.69 3.53
CA ASN A 28 -7.54 1.61 2.56
C ASN A 28 -6.58 1.86 1.40
N ALA A 29 -5.29 2.05 1.71
CA ALA A 29 -4.30 2.29 0.66
C ALA A 29 -4.23 1.09 -0.28
N VAL A 30 -4.12 -0.12 0.28
CA VAL A 30 -3.96 -1.33 -0.52
C VAL A 30 -5.20 -1.59 -1.36
N GLU A 31 -6.37 -1.47 -0.77
CA GLU A 31 -7.60 -1.79 -1.47
C GLU A 31 -7.89 -0.76 -2.56
N THR A 32 -7.54 0.49 -2.32
CA THR A 32 -7.70 1.51 -3.35
C THR A 32 -6.73 1.26 -4.50
N ALA A 33 -5.49 0.91 -4.17
CA ALA A 33 -4.51 0.62 -5.21
C ALA A 33 -4.92 -0.56 -6.06
N SER A 34 -5.52 -1.58 -5.44
CA SER A 34 -5.89 -2.78 -6.17
C SER A 34 -7.00 -2.55 -7.18
N LYS A 35 -7.68 -1.41 -7.10
CA LYS A 35 -8.71 -1.08 -8.09
C LYS A 35 -8.10 -0.67 -9.41
N SER A 36 -6.88 -0.16 -9.41
CA SER A 36 -6.23 0.28 -10.64
C SER A 36 -4.99 -0.52 -10.97
N LEU A 37 -4.42 -1.24 -10.02
CA LEU A 37 -3.21 -2.01 -10.25
C LEU A 37 -3.54 -3.49 -10.18
N ARG A 38 -3.04 -4.24 -11.13
CA ARG A 38 -3.25 -5.67 -11.16
C ARG A 38 -2.06 -6.38 -10.53
N GLY A 39 -2.36 -7.53 -9.95
CA GLY A 39 -1.29 -8.40 -9.49
C GLY A 39 -0.58 -7.93 -8.25
N LEU A 40 -1.29 -7.18 -7.39
CA LEU A 40 -0.71 -6.84 -6.10
C LEU A 40 -0.41 -8.10 -5.33
N ARG A 41 0.80 -8.19 -4.80
CA ARG A 41 1.25 -9.37 -4.07
C ARG A 41 1.65 -9.05 -2.65
N VAL A 42 2.34 -7.95 -2.46
CA VAL A 42 2.89 -7.61 -1.16
C VAL A 42 2.69 -6.14 -0.90
N ALA A 43 2.33 -5.81 0.31
CA ALA A 43 2.24 -4.42 0.76
C ALA A 43 3.03 -4.33 2.06
N GLU A 44 3.94 -3.38 2.11
CA GLU A 44 4.79 -3.19 3.28
C GLU A 44 4.45 -1.84 3.89
N VAL A 45 4.16 -1.82 5.18
CA VAL A 45 3.94 -0.57 5.87
C VAL A 45 5.29 0.03 6.19
N MET A 46 5.57 1.19 5.61
CA MET A 46 6.86 1.82 5.73
C MET A 46 6.94 2.75 6.93
N LYS A 47 5.90 3.54 7.12
CA LYS A 47 5.85 4.52 8.19
C LYS A 47 4.43 4.75 8.61
N LEU A 48 4.28 5.08 9.89
CA LEU A 48 2.99 5.44 10.46
C LEU A 48 3.13 6.85 11.02
N ASP A 49 2.13 7.68 10.75
CA ASP A 49 2.12 9.00 11.33
C ASP A 49 0.69 9.44 11.62
N LEU A 50 0.55 10.64 12.10
CA LEU A 50 -0.73 11.15 12.55
C LEU A 50 -0.98 12.50 11.92
N LYS A 51 -2.21 12.71 11.54
CA LYS A 51 -2.65 14.04 11.12
C LYS A 51 -3.16 14.75 12.34
N VAL A 52 -2.62 15.94 12.56
CA VAL A 52 -2.95 16.76 13.73
C VAL A 52 -3.62 18.04 13.26
N ASP A 53 -4.71 18.38 13.90
CA ASP A 53 -5.42 19.63 13.61
C ASP A 53 -5.80 20.25 14.94
N ASP A 54 -5.39 21.50 15.12
CA ASP A 54 -5.68 22.26 16.33
C ASP A 54 -5.26 21.47 17.59
N GLY A 55 -4.05 20.87 17.53
CA GLY A 55 -3.49 20.15 18.66
C GLY A 55 -4.12 18.80 18.92
N LYS A 56 -4.99 18.33 18.04
CA LYS A 56 -5.67 17.05 18.24
C LYS A 56 -5.38 16.12 17.07
N VAL A 57 -5.26 14.84 17.39
CA VAL A 57 -5.10 13.84 16.37
C VAL A 57 -6.46 13.63 15.71
N VAL A 58 -6.53 13.85 14.40
CA VAL A 58 -7.77 13.70 13.65
C VAL A 58 -7.75 12.52 12.69
N ALA A 59 -6.57 11.99 12.40
CA ALA A 59 -6.51 10.83 11.52
C ALA A 59 -5.19 10.10 11.71
N PHE A 60 -5.20 8.84 11.32
CA PHE A 60 -4.02 7.97 11.29
C PHE A 60 -3.63 7.83 9.83
N ARG A 61 -2.32 7.88 9.55
CA ARG A 61 -1.83 7.74 8.19
C ARG A 61 -0.79 6.65 8.13
N ALA A 62 -0.84 5.86 7.07
CA ALA A 62 0.12 4.79 6.85
C ALA A 62 0.72 4.97 5.47
N ARG A 63 2.06 5.05 5.42
CA ARG A 63 2.77 5.03 4.14
C ARG A 63 3.03 3.57 3.81
N VAL A 64 2.56 3.15 2.66
CA VAL A 64 2.58 1.76 2.25
C VAL A 64 3.29 1.65 0.92
N SER A 65 4.21 0.71 0.85
CA SER A 65 4.88 0.35 -0.40
C SER A 65 4.21 -0.91 -0.92
N VAL A 66 3.58 -0.82 -2.08
CA VAL A 66 2.92 -1.99 -2.66
C VAL A 66 3.73 -2.47 -3.84
N SER A 67 3.88 -3.78 -3.95
CA SER A 67 4.58 -4.36 -5.07
C SER A 67 3.63 -5.24 -5.86
N PHE A 68 3.72 -5.13 -7.16
CA PHE A 68 2.91 -5.94 -8.03
C PHE A 68 3.77 -6.48 -9.15
N LYS A 69 3.39 -7.65 -9.61
CA LYS A 69 4.17 -8.34 -10.62
C LYS A 69 3.95 -7.70 -11.97
N VAL A 70 5.04 -7.41 -12.64
CA VAL A 70 4.96 -6.91 -14.00
C VAL A 70 4.75 -8.11 -14.90
N GLU A 71 3.67 -8.07 -15.66
CA GLU A 71 3.40 -9.15 -16.58
C GLU A 71 4.05 -8.85 -17.91
N THR A 72 4.69 -9.84 -18.45
CA THR A 72 5.29 -9.70 -19.76
C THR A 72 4.48 -10.51 -20.74
N LEU A 73 4.40 -9.97 -21.93
CA LEU A 73 3.70 -10.64 -23.01
C LEU A 73 4.72 -11.39 -23.84
N ASN A 74 4.56 -12.66 -23.90
CA ASN A 74 5.47 -13.45 -24.71
C ASN A 74 4.73 -14.48 -25.43
#